data_ca0bd0efd6b6690d904f9ac6cc144d88
#
_entry.id   ca0bd0efd6b6690d904f9ac6cc144d88
#
_cell.length_a   1.000
_cell.length_b   1.000
_cell.length_c   1.000
_cell.angle_alpha   90.00
_cell.angle_beta   90.00
_cell.angle_gamma   90.00
#
_symmetry.space_group_name_H-M   'P 1'
#
loop_
_entity.id
_entity.type
_entity.pdbx_description
1 polymer ?
#
loop_
_entity_poly.entity_id
_entity_poly.type
_entity_poly.pdbx_seq_one_letter_code
_entity_poly.pdbx_strand_id
1 'polypeptide(L)'
;MNKARSIGLAVQYRSTPYSAQVQASARVDAAEGGGSAASSASSGSGAAAGQAVTLNNTPLYVSSVAKNPATHKTGVYYFYDGILIRGRYRITNTPSRVGKTPVGQNVTGWADAADCGAVSSAKATPKKETSGQENATLGAGTGTDIGLSIESLTYVDNAADDSDSIDLTLDAQDSKWLWGWMPQKGATLYPRLLGHDWERPGDERAIDCGLFVVDDVNYTDTPTTLQLGGVSKPSDSNFSETDRKVTWKNTSIKRIGQTIAARYGLGFTYDAEDYDIECDEQDGADSSYYNTLCQNYGLVLKVYARRLWVYDREAYKAKRAVRTFDRTDIIRGSLSWTTTLSGTYTGGTFDYTDADKDCDISCKVGGGTHIKSVNRRATSVQDAAVQLCAELNRANHGTIKLRFTVPGDWTVSAGNTINITGYGGGPSGGEGGINGKYFVDKVTHKYTKSGGFTTAFECSGVREGFHPYEVGGSIQYNTEGSDTSDTNYSSSYETSAAASAASAAAGAEAGAAVTLTNAPFYYTSVAQNPSCYKSGVFYFYDGILVNGRYRITNAASRCGKLPVGQNVTGWVPASYCGVDTRTGGGGGTKATMEVK
;
A
#
# COMPACT_ATOMS: atom_id res chain seq x y z
N MET A 1 12.70 37.06 22.79
CA MET A 1 13.50 35.90 23.20
C MET A 1 13.12 34.75 22.29
N ASN A 2 14.04 34.30 21.44
CA ASN A 2 13.81 33.09 20.64
C ASN A 2 13.69 31.91 21.63
N LYS A 3 12.51 31.29 21.72
CA LYS A 3 12.38 30.04 22.43
C LYS A 3 13.30 29.01 21.76
N ALA A 4 14.13 28.38 22.56
CA ALA A 4 15.01 27.32 22.06
C ALA A 4 14.16 26.13 21.62
N ARG A 5 14.51 25.54 20.47
CA ARG A 5 13.96 24.25 20.06
C ARG A 5 14.09 23.23 21.19
N SER A 6 13.02 22.52 21.49
CA SER A 6 13.05 21.46 22.49
C SER A 6 12.45 20.17 21.92
N ILE A 7 12.93 19.06 22.43
CA ILE A 7 12.45 17.73 22.08
C ILE A 7 11.91 17.09 23.36
N GLY A 8 10.67 16.65 23.27
CA GLY A 8 10.02 15.86 24.29
C GLY A 8 9.91 14.39 23.84
N LEU A 9 9.91 13.49 24.80
CA LEU A 9 9.62 12.09 24.59
C LEU A 9 8.43 11.71 25.44
N ALA A 10 7.45 11.05 24.84
CA ALA A 10 6.34 10.44 25.53
C ALA A 10 6.37 8.95 25.18
N VAL A 11 6.76 8.10 26.12
CA VAL A 11 6.81 6.65 25.92
C VAL A 11 5.92 6.00 26.95
N GLN A 12 4.81 5.46 26.46
CA GLN A 12 3.89 4.68 27.30
C GLN A 12 4.39 3.25 27.39
N TYR A 13 4.65 2.80 28.60
CA TYR A 13 5.09 1.46 28.92
C TYR A 13 3.99 0.69 29.65
N ARG A 14 3.74 -0.55 29.25
CA ARG A 14 2.85 -1.49 29.94
C ARG A 14 3.61 -2.77 30.24
N SER A 15 3.71 -3.11 31.51
CA SER A 15 4.42 -4.32 31.97
C SER A 15 3.69 -5.62 31.64
N THR A 16 2.37 -5.58 31.41
CA THR A 16 1.59 -6.77 31.08
C THR A 16 1.80 -7.16 29.63
N PRO A 17 2.15 -8.41 29.33
CA PRO A 17 2.29 -8.88 27.96
C PRO A 17 1.03 -8.64 27.14
N TYR A 18 1.17 -8.31 25.85
CA TYR A 18 0.04 -7.99 24.98
C TYR A 18 -0.98 -9.14 24.87
N SER A 19 -0.51 -10.37 24.79
CA SER A 19 -1.35 -11.56 24.77
C SER A 19 -2.26 -11.69 26.00
N ALA A 20 -1.76 -11.32 27.18
CA ALA A 20 -2.56 -11.28 28.41
C ALA A 20 -3.56 -10.12 28.41
N GLN A 21 -3.22 -8.98 27.78
CA GLN A 21 -4.13 -7.83 27.64
C GLN A 21 -5.33 -8.18 26.74
N VAL A 22 -5.10 -8.87 25.61
CA VAL A 22 -6.17 -9.31 24.71
C VAL A 22 -7.08 -10.33 25.38
N GLN A 23 -6.52 -11.29 26.13
CA GLN A 23 -7.30 -12.28 26.88
C GLN A 23 -8.13 -11.63 27.99
N ALA A 24 -7.61 -10.62 28.68
CA ALA A 24 -8.35 -9.89 29.67
C ALA A 24 -9.54 -9.12 29.06
N SER A 25 -9.33 -8.45 27.93
CA SER A 25 -10.40 -7.77 27.20
C SER A 25 -11.49 -8.76 26.74
N ALA A 26 -11.10 -9.88 26.15
CA ALA A 26 -12.03 -10.91 25.70
C ALA A 26 -12.82 -11.56 26.87
N ARG A 27 -12.22 -11.66 28.07
CA ARG A 27 -12.92 -12.14 29.27
C ARG A 27 -13.92 -11.13 29.80
N VAL A 28 -13.64 -9.83 29.71
CA VAL A 28 -14.59 -8.77 30.07
C VAL A 28 -15.79 -8.83 29.13
N ASP A 29 -15.55 -8.94 27.81
CA ASP A 29 -16.62 -9.05 26.81
C ASP A 29 -17.47 -10.33 26.98
N ALA A 30 -16.84 -11.45 27.37
CA ALA A 30 -17.53 -12.70 27.64
C ALA A 30 -18.32 -12.69 28.98
N ALA A 31 -17.87 -11.94 29.98
CA ALA A 31 -18.56 -11.79 31.24
C ALA A 31 -19.79 -10.87 31.16
N GLU A 32 -19.81 -9.92 30.20
CA GLU A 32 -20.94 -9.03 29.96
C GLU A 32 -22.06 -9.67 29.12
N GLY A 33 -21.78 -10.82 28.48
CA GLY A 33 -22.76 -11.54 27.63
C GLY A 33 -23.80 -12.39 28.36
N GLY A 34 -23.80 -12.44 29.68
CA GLY A 34 -24.68 -13.29 30.49
C GLY A 34 -25.49 -12.54 31.53
N GLY A 35 -26.53 -11.79 31.18
CA GLY A 35 -27.41 -11.22 32.17
C GLY A 35 -28.39 -10.18 31.62
N SER A 36 -29.65 -10.56 31.63
CA SER A 36 -30.87 -9.83 31.34
C SER A 36 -30.95 -8.39 31.85
N ALA A 37 -31.39 -7.51 30.93
CA ALA A 37 -32.18 -6.28 31.14
C ALA A 37 -32.00 -5.43 32.39
N ALA A 38 -31.43 -4.23 32.23
CA ALA A 38 -32.02 -2.94 32.60
C ALA A 38 -31.01 -1.79 32.48
N SER A 39 -31.39 -0.84 31.65
CA SER A 39 -31.05 0.61 31.66
C SER A 39 -29.93 1.10 32.57
N SER A 40 -28.82 1.54 32.00
CA SER A 40 -28.19 2.82 32.36
C SER A 40 -27.15 3.23 31.29
N ALA A 41 -27.24 4.47 30.87
CA ALA A 41 -26.35 5.10 29.93
C ALA A 41 -24.91 5.13 30.43
N SER A 42 -23.96 4.69 29.64
CA SER A 42 -22.57 5.06 29.77
C SER A 42 -22.01 5.54 28.43
N SER A 43 -21.43 6.71 28.53
CA SER A 43 -20.83 7.54 27.50
C SER A 43 -19.64 6.88 26.82
N GLY A 44 -19.59 6.95 25.49
CA GLY A 44 -18.37 6.92 24.71
C GLY A 44 -18.19 5.67 23.88
N SER A 45 -18.63 5.72 22.64
CA SER A 45 -17.96 5.06 21.50
C SER A 45 -18.71 5.38 20.22
N GLY A 46 -18.00 5.41 19.10
CA GLY A 46 -18.59 5.63 17.80
C GLY A 46 -19.72 4.64 17.51
N ALA A 47 -20.58 5.01 16.57
CA ALA A 47 -21.72 4.21 16.15
C ALA A 47 -21.29 2.81 15.69
N ALA A 48 -21.92 1.75 16.22
CA ALA A 48 -21.67 0.38 15.81
C ALA A 48 -22.60 -0.03 14.65
N ALA A 49 -22.14 -0.90 13.75
CA ALA A 49 -22.98 -1.48 12.71
C ALA A 49 -24.19 -2.17 13.33
N GLY A 50 -25.40 -1.86 12.81
CA GLY A 50 -26.65 -2.40 13.31
C GLY A 50 -27.21 -1.69 14.55
N GLN A 51 -26.52 -0.76 15.15
CA GLN A 51 -27.02 0.07 16.23
C GLN A 51 -28.16 0.97 15.73
N ALA A 52 -29.25 0.98 16.48
CA ALA A 52 -30.39 1.82 16.14
C ALA A 52 -30.09 3.31 16.44
N VAL A 53 -30.56 4.19 15.57
CA VAL A 53 -30.49 5.63 15.69
C VAL A 53 -31.88 6.23 15.42
N THR A 54 -32.34 7.12 16.28
CA THR A 54 -33.59 7.83 16.06
C THR A 54 -33.31 9.16 15.38
N LEU A 55 -33.83 9.31 14.18
CA LEU A 55 -33.76 10.55 13.39
C LEU A 55 -34.99 11.39 13.65
N ASN A 56 -34.82 12.71 13.70
CA ASN A 56 -35.94 13.65 13.84
C ASN A 56 -35.78 14.77 12.81
N ASN A 57 -36.51 14.67 11.72
CA ASN A 57 -36.42 15.57 10.57
C ASN A 57 -34.97 15.75 10.07
N THR A 58 -34.21 14.67 10.15
CA THR A 58 -32.76 14.66 9.84
C THR A 58 -32.54 14.70 8.34
N PRO A 59 -31.66 15.60 7.84
CA PRO A 59 -31.28 15.63 6.43
C PRO A 59 -30.52 14.39 6.04
N LEU A 60 -30.94 13.73 4.96
CA LEU A 60 -30.23 12.60 4.37
C LEU A 60 -29.66 12.97 3.01
N TYR A 61 -28.41 12.59 2.81
CA TYR A 61 -27.63 12.88 1.62
C TYR A 61 -27.44 11.61 0.77
N VAL A 62 -27.28 11.78 -0.53
CA VAL A 62 -27.00 10.66 -1.46
C VAL A 62 -25.57 10.14 -1.33
N SER A 63 -24.67 10.93 -0.76
CA SER A 63 -23.27 10.56 -0.54
C SER A 63 -22.64 11.35 0.60
N SER A 64 -21.48 10.93 1.08
CA SER A 64 -20.71 11.65 2.11
C SER A 64 -20.19 13.03 1.66
N VAL A 65 -20.23 13.33 0.36
CA VAL A 65 -19.75 14.60 -0.21
C VAL A 65 -20.88 15.50 -0.77
N ALA A 66 -22.12 15.04 -0.78
CA ALA A 66 -23.23 15.81 -1.31
C ALA A 66 -23.45 17.08 -0.48
N LYS A 67 -23.55 18.23 -1.14
CA LYS A 67 -23.74 19.54 -0.47
C LYS A 67 -25.18 19.75 -0.02
N ASN A 68 -26.15 19.26 -0.79
CA ASN A 68 -27.56 19.43 -0.52
C ASN A 68 -28.19 18.10 -0.08
N PRO A 69 -29.07 18.09 0.92
CA PRO A 69 -29.80 16.89 1.31
C PRO A 69 -30.78 16.47 0.20
N ALA A 70 -30.90 15.17 0.01
CA ALA A 70 -31.88 14.61 -0.93
C ALA A 70 -33.28 14.51 -0.33
N THR A 71 -33.39 14.34 0.98
CA THR A 71 -34.62 14.19 1.72
C THR A 71 -34.41 14.42 3.20
N HIS A 72 -35.50 14.57 3.96
CA HIS A 72 -35.44 14.57 5.44
C HIS A 72 -36.23 13.36 5.95
N LYS A 73 -35.76 12.75 7.02
CA LYS A 73 -36.38 11.55 7.59
C LYS A 73 -36.55 11.66 9.10
N THR A 74 -37.65 11.06 9.56
CA THR A 74 -37.97 10.89 10.98
C THR A 74 -38.28 9.41 11.23
N GLY A 75 -37.80 8.87 12.35
CA GLY A 75 -38.03 7.48 12.73
C GLY A 75 -36.75 6.75 13.15
N VAL A 76 -36.89 5.46 13.39
CA VAL A 76 -35.75 4.59 13.76
C VAL A 76 -35.07 4.06 12.52
N TYR A 77 -33.76 4.25 12.46
CA TYR A 77 -32.84 3.75 11.43
C TYR A 77 -31.71 2.99 12.10
N TYR A 78 -30.82 2.40 11.30
CA TYR A 78 -29.71 1.62 11.79
C TYR A 78 -28.42 2.04 11.09
N PHE A 79 -27.31 2.14 11.83
CA PHE A 79 -26.03 2.37 11.21
C PHE A 79 -25.69 1.18 10.33
N TYR A 80 -25.42 1.43 9.05
CA TYR A 80 -25.19 0.38 8.07
C TYR A 80 -23.88 -0.38 8.36
N ASP A 81 -22.81 0.33 8.70
CA ASP A 81 -21.47 -0.21 8.98
C ASP A 81 -20.76 0.49 10.14
N GLY A 82 -21.38 1.50 10.73
CA GLY A 82 -20.80 2.29 11.81
C GLY A 82 -19.59 3.16 11.43
N ILE A 83 -19.25 3.23 10.15
CA ILE A 83 -18.07 3.96 9.68
C ILE A 83 -18.42 5.43 9.42
N LEU A 84 -17.72 6.33 10.11
CA LEU A 84 -17.85 7.77 9.91
C LEU A 84 -16.98 8.20 8.71
N ILE A 85 -17.61 8.72 7.67
CA ILE A 85 -16.94 9.18 6.45
C ILE A 85 -17.28 10.67 6.24
N ARG A 86 -16.29 11.54 6.34
CA ARG A 86 -16.44 12.99 6.19
C ARG A 86 -17.54 13.60 7.06
N GLY A 87 -17.64 13.13 8.31
CA GLY A 87 -18.62 13.59 9.27
C GLY A 87 -20.02 12.98 9.11
N ARG A 88 -20.21 11.98 8.23
CA ARG A 88 -21.49 11.32 7.97
C ARG A 88 -21.41 9.82 8.14
N TYR A 89 -22.50 9.24 8.64
CA TYR A 89 -22.72 7.80 8.71
C TYR A 89 -23.64 7.32 7.58
N ARG A 90 -23.37 6.12 7.10
CA ARG A 90 -24.32 5.37 6.25
C ARG A 90 -25.41 4.80 7.15
N ILE A 91 -26.65 5.04 6.80
CA ILE A 91 -27.79 4.51 7.54
C ILE A 91 -28.72 3.71 6.64
N THR A 92 -29.42 2.77 7.23
CA THR A 92 -30.41 1.92 6.57
C THR A 92 -31.71 1.89 7.38
N ASN A 93 -32.83 1.66 6.71
CA ASN A 93 -34.16 1.65 7.32
C ASN A 93 -34.54 0.30 7.97
N THR A 94 -33.75 -0.75 7.78
CA THR A 94 -34.03 -2.07 8.34
C THR A 94 -32.77 -2.77 8.82
N PRO A 95 -32.80 -3.50 9.96
CA PRO A 95 -31.63 -4.24 10.47
C PRO A 95 -31.12 -5.30 9.50
N SER A 96 -32.00 -5.89 8.71
CA SER A 96 -31.66 -6.95 7.76
C SER A 96 -30.76 -6.49 6.61
N ARG A 97 -30.63 -5.18 6.39
CA ARG A 97 -29.77 -4.59 5.34
C ARG A 97 -28.38 -4.19 5.83
N VAL A 98 -28.16 -4.23 7.14
CA VAL A 98 -26.87 -3.86 7.76
C VAL A 98 -25.75 -4.73 7.19
N GLY A 99 -24.69 -4.10 6.68
CA GLY A 99 -23.51 -4.76 6.13
C GLY A 99 -23.74 -5.58 4.85
N LYS A 100 -24.94 -5.56 4.23
CA LYS A 100 -25.24 -6.33 3.02
C LYS A 100 -24.73 -5.66 1.75
N THR A 101 -24.22 -6.46 0.82
CA THR A 101 -23.82 -6.00 -0.52
C THR A 101 -24.92 -6.28 -1.56
N PRO A 102 -25.06 -5.46 -2.62
CA PRO A 102 -24.28 -4.24 -2.88
C PRO A 102 -24.71 -3.06 -2.02
N VAL A 103 -23.73 -2.26 -1.56
CA VAL A 103 -23.92 -1.13 -0.63
C VAL A 103 -25.03 -0.17 -1.07
N GLY A 104 -25.02 0.23 -2.35
CA GLY A 104 -25.98 1.22 -2.88
C GLY A 104 -27.46 0.83 -2.81
N GLN A 105 -27.78 -0.46 -2.73
CA GLN A 105 -29.16 -0.96 -2.60
C GLN A 105 -29.59 -1.12 -1.13
N ASN A 106 -28.65 -1.18 -0.23
CA ASN A 106 -28.88 -1.47 1.19
C ASN A 106 -28.72 -0.26 2.10
N VAL A 107 -28.14 0.84 1.61
CA VAL A 107 -28.03 2.12 2.30
C VAL A 107 -29.21 3.02 1.91
N THR A 108 -29.92 3.53 2.91
CA THR A 108 -31.04 4.47 2.70
C THR A 108 -30.54 5.88 2.44
N GLY A 109 -29.41 6.25 3.02
CA GLY A 109 -28.78 7.56 2.85
C GLY A 109 -27.63 7.78 3.81
N TRP A 110 -27.09 8.99 3.76
CA TRP A 110 -26.01 9.46 4.61
C TRP A 110 -26.55 10.53 5.56
N ALA A 111 -26.33 10.38 6.87
CA ALA A 111 -26.74 11.33 7.89
C ALA A 111 -25.51 11.96 8.53
N ASP A 112 -25.57 13.26 8.85
CA ASP A 112 -24.52 13.91 9.61
C ASP A 112 -24.44 13.30 11.03
N ALA A 113 -23.22 13.08 11.52
CA ALA A 113 -23.01 12.46 12.84
C ALA A 113 -23.65 13.26 13.97
N ALA A 114 -23.70 14.59 13.84
CA ALA A 114 -24.34 15.49 14.79
C ALA A 114 -25.85 15.23 14.93
N ASP A 115 -26.51 14.82 13.84
CA ASP A 115 -27.95 14.57 13.81
C ASP A 115 -28.32 13.15 14.24
N CYS A 116 -27.33 12.29 14.41
CA CYS A 116 -27.53 10.90 14.82
C CYS A 116 -27.56 10.70 16.35
N GLY A 117 -27.57 11.76 17.14
CA GLY A 117 -27.63 11.68 18.61
C GLY A 117 -26.48 10.93 19.26
N ALA A 118 -25.46 10.58 18.53
CA ALA A 118 -24.28 9.91 19.00
C ALA A 118 -23.12 10.89 19.06
N VAL A 119 -22.73 11.23 20.28
CA VAL A 119 -21.41 11.75 20.67
C VAL A 119 -21.11 13.20 20.30
N SER A 120 -21.06 14.06 21.30
CA SER A 120 -20.42 15.35 21.25
C SER A 120 -18.92 15.14 20.94
N SER A 121 -18.53 15.34 19.70
CA SER A 121 -17.11 15.43 19.35
C SER A 121 -16.60 16.82 19.73
N ALA A 122 -15.56 16.88 20.49
CA ALA A 122 -14.78 18.10 20.65
C ALA A 122 -14.41 18.66 19.28
N LYS A 123 -14.65 19.96 19.11
CA LYS A 123 -14.42 20.77 17.92
C LYS A 123 -12.97 20.59 17.41
N ALA A 124 -12.81 19.79 16.38
CA ALA A 124 -11.52 19.65 15.71
C ALA A 124 -11.39 20.74 14.62
N THR A 125 -10.41 21.57 14.76
CA THR A 125 -9.93 22.50 13.74
C THR A 125 -9.50 21.73 12.48
N PRO A 126 -9.72 22.21 11.26
CA PRO A 126 -9.45 21.45 10.04
C PRO A 126 -7.95 21.17 9.92
N LYS A 127 -7.57 19.92 10.07
CA LYS A 127 -6.21 19.45 9.85
C LYS A 127 -6.02 19.13 8.38
N LYS A 128 -5.07 19.79 7.76
CA LYS A 128 -4.59 19.56 6.40
C LYS A 128 -4.22 18.09 6.21
N GLU A 129 -4.75 17.47 5.16
CA GLU A 129 -4.46 16.07 4.81
C GLU A 129 -2.96 15.89 4.55
N THR A 130 -2.28 15.29 5.51
CA THR A 130 -1.05 14.53 5.30
C THR A 130 -1.47 13.07 5.21
N SER A 131 -0.96 12.34 4.24
CA SER A 131 -1.19 10.93 3.96
C SER A 131 -1.26 10.11 5.26
N GLY A 132 -2.50 9.76 5.67
CA GLY A 132 -2.74 9.28 7.01
C GLY A 132 -2.41 7.81 7.17
N GLN A 133 -1.49 7.55 8.04
CA GLN A 133 -1.51 6.33 8.84
C GLN A 133 -2.65 6.47 9.85
N GLU A 134 -3.78 5.82 9.63
CA GLU A 134 -4.75 5.61 10.69
C GLU A 134 -4.16 4.59 11.68
N ASN A 135 -3.56 5.13 12.72
CA ASN A 135 -3.15 4.34 13.88
C ASN A 135 -4.41 3.74 14.53
N ALA A 136 -4.41 2.43 14.68
CA ALA A 136 -5.35 1.78 15.58
C ALA A 136 -5.19 2.46 16.97
N THR A 137 -6.19 3.23 17.38
CA THR A 137 -6.22 3.87 18.67
C THR A 137 -6.39 2.76 19.72
N LEU A 138 -5.28 2.18 20.15
CA LEU A 138 -5.26 1.44 21.39
C LEU A 138 -5.57 2.46 22.48
N GLY A 139 -6.69 2.26 23.18
CA GLY A 139 -7.27 3.20 24.12
C GLY A 139 -6.23 3.90 24.99
N ALA A 140 -6.28 5.22 25.02
CA ALA A 140 -5.53 6.05 25.93
C ALA A 140 -5.97 5.70 27.36
N GLY A 141 -5.17 4.91 28.05
CA GLY A 141 -5.43 4.62 29.46
C GLY A 141 -4.60 3.48 30.00
N THR A 142 -3.79 3.77 31.00
CA THR A 142 -3.08 2.89 31.95
C THR A 142 -1.65 2.47 31.62
N GLY A 143 -0.97 3.10 30.65
CA GLY A 143 0.49 2.96 30.53
C GLY A 143 1.21 3.97 31.45
N THR A 144 2.37 3.59 31.98
CA THR A 144 3.26 4.53 32.68
C THR A 144 4.11 5.27 31.65
N ASP A 145 4.11 6.61 31.70
CA ASP A 145 5.02 7.40 30.86
C ASP A 145 6.43 7.35 31.46
N ILE A 146 7.36 6.82 30.69
CA ILE A 146 8.78 6.70 31.06
C ILE A 146 9.67 7.71 30.33
N GLY A 147 9.08 8.65 29.59
CA GLY A 147 9.80 9.60 28.73
C GLY A 147 10.89 10.40 29.45
N LEU A 148 10.66 10.79 30.70
CA LEU A 148 11.62 11.55 31.51
C LEU A 148 12.87 10.74 31.90
N SER A 149 12.81 9.43 31.95
CA SER A 149 13.94 8.55 32.30
C SER A 149 14.79 8.18 31.07
N ILE A 150 14.42 8.61 29.87
CA ILE A 150 15.11 8.22 28.64
C ILE A 150 16.36 9.10 28.43
N GLU A 151 17.51 8.46 28.34
CA GLU A 151 18.79 9.05 27.99
C GLU A 151 19.02 9.04 26.47
N SER A 152 18.60 7.96 25.81
CA SER A 152 18.63 7.84 24.35
C SER A 152 17.46 7.02 23.81
N LEU A 153 17.03 7.36 22.61
CA LEU A 153 16.04 6.64 21.84
C LEU A 153 16.56 6.50 20.40
N THR A 154 16.51 5.28 19.88
CA THR A 154 16.74 5.01 18.46
C THR A 154 15.51 4.30 17.91
N TYR A 155 14.82 4.93 16.96
CA TYR A 155 13.71 4.34 16.23
C TYR A 155 14.13 4.08 14.78
N VAL A 156 13.97 2.84 14.34
CA VAL A 156 14.27 2.40 12.98
C VAL A 156 12.96 2.06 12.28
N ASP A 157 12.66 2.80 11.22
CA ASP A 157 11.54 2.59 10.30
C ASP A 157 12.07 1.98 9.01
N ASN A 158 11.70 0.74 8.72
CA ASN A 158 12.09 -0.01 7.52
C ASN A 158 10.96 -0.02 6.49
N ALA A 159 11.29 0.16 5.22
CA ALA A 159 10.32 0.07 4.14
C ALA A 159 9.92 -1.38 3.85
N ALA A 160 10.83 -2.31 3.97
CA ALA A 160 10.67 -3.70 3.57
C ALA A 160 11.55 -4.64 4.40
N ASP A 161 11.27 -5.93 4.30
CA ASP A 161 12.06 -7.08 4.74
C ASP A 161 12.22 -7.20 6.27
N ASP A 162 12.64 -6.14 6.96
CA ASP A 162 12.77 -6.10 8.40
C ASP A 162 11.57 -5.42 9.05
N SER A 163 11.25 -5.82 10.28
CA SER A 163 10.29 -5.08 11.12
C SER A 163 10.91 -3.81 11.69
N ASP A 164 10.06 -2.82 11.96
CA ASP A 164 10.51 -1.62 12.67
C ASP A 164 11.01 -2.00 14.07
N SER A 165 12.02 -1.31 14.55
CA SER A 165 12.59 -1.53 15.88
C SER A 165 12.74 -0.25 16.67
N ILE A 166 12.76 -0.38 17.99
CA ILE A 166 13.00 0.69 18.93
C ILE A 166 14.02 0.26 19.97
N ASP A 167 15.01 1.08 20.21
CA ASP A 167 15.98 0.89 21.28
C ASP A 167 15.93 2.09 22.22
N LEU A 168 15.73 1.84 23.49
CA LEU A 168 15.68 2.84 24.55
C LEU A 168 16.80 2.58 25.54
N THR A 169 17.52 3.63 25.93
CA THR A 169 18.39 3.61 27.10
C THR A 169 17.80 4.51 28.17
N LEU A 170 17.55 3.95 29.34
CA LEU A 170 16.94 4.62 30.48
C LEU A 170 17.97 4.82 31.60
N ASP A 171 17.87 5.95 32.27
CA ASP A 171 18.51 6.14 33.56
C ASP A 171 17.80 5.26 34.60
N ALA A 172 18.56 4.38 35.23
CA ALA A 172 18.04 3.42 36.18
C ALA A 172 18.57 3.63 37.63
N GLN A 173 19.13 4.82 37.94
CA GLN A 173 19.76 5.09 39.25
C GLN A 173 18.77 5.00 40.42
N ASP A 174 17.48 5.26 40.20
CA ASP A 174 16.47 5.23 41.25
C ASP A 174 15.99 3.82 41.67
N SER A 175 16.60 2.78 41.16
CA SER A 175 16.34 1.36 41.45
C SER A 175 14.90 0.86 41.22
N LYS A 176 13.97 1.74 40.79
CA LYS A 176 12.56 1.33 40.53
C LYS A 176 12.46 0.23 39.50
N TRP A 177 13.40 0.23 38.54
CA TRP A 177 13.48 -0.75 37.47
C TRP A 177 13.86 -2.16 37.92
N LEU A 178 14.55 -2.29 39.07
CA LEU A 178 14.91 -3.59 39.65
C LEU A 178 13.78 -4.23 40.47
N TRP A 179 12.76 -3.47 40.81
CA TRP A 179 11.68 -3.94 41.68
C TRP A 179 10.33 -3.98 40.97
N GLY A 180 9.54 -2.97 41.07
CA GLY A 180 8.17 -2.97 40.58
C GLY A 180 8.03 -2.66 39.08
N TRP A 181 9.05 -2.09 38.46
CA TRP A 181 9.00 -1.60 37.08
C TRP A 181 9.85 -2.44 36.11
N MET A 182 10.45 -3.54 36.57
CA MET A 182 11.25 -4.39 35.68
C MET A 182 10.42 -4.85 34.47
N PRO A 183 10.83 -4.50 33.26
CA PRO A 183 10.12 -4.91 32.09
C PRO A 183 10.13 -6.43 31.91
N GLN A 184 9.01 -6.99 31.52
CA GLN A 184 8.90 -8.39 31.15
C GLN A 184 8.97 -8.52 29.63
N LYS A 185 9.52 -9.60 29.12
CA LYS A 185 9.43 -9.94 27.71
C LYS A 185 7.95 -10.01 27.29
N GLY A 186 7.62 -9.41 26.14
CA GLY A 186 6.25 -9.26 25.69
C GLY A 186 5.52 -8.03 26.27
N ALA A 187 6.14 -7.25 27.17
CA ALA A 187 5.65 -5.92 27.53
C ALA A 187 5.55 -5.02 26.31
N THR A 188 4.75 -3.97 26.36
CA THR A 188 4.53 -3.10 25.23
C THR A 188 5.05 -1.69 25.44
N LEU A 189 5.61 -1.11 24.38
CA LEU A 189 6.07 0.26 24.29
C LEU A 189 5.31 1.01 23.20
N TYR A 190 4.91 2.24 23.50
CA TYR A 190 4.28 3.16 22.54
C TYR A 190 5.04 4.48 22.55
N PRO A 191 6.15 4.58 21.79
CA PRO A 191 7.00 5.75 21.79
C PRO A 191 6.48 6.83 20.83
N ARG A 192 6.63 8.09 21.26
CA ARG A 192 6.37 9.28 20.46
C ARG A 192 7.51 10.28 20.67
N LEU A 193 8.07 10.78 19.59
CA LEU A 193 8.96 11.94 19.62
C LEU A 193 8.12 13.18 19.42
N LEU A 194 8.36 14.20 20.24
CA LEU A 194 7.64 15.47 20.21
C LEU A 194 8.65 16.60 20.00
N GLY A 195 8.40 17.46 19.02
CA GLY A 195 9.20 18.65 18.76
C GLY A 195 8.41 19.90 19.06
N HIS A 196 8.96 20.79 19.86
CA HIS A 196 8.35 22.07 20.21
C HIS A 196 9.21 23.21 19.67
N ASP A 197 8.57 24.23 19.12
CA ASP A 197 9.23 25.42 18.54
C ASP A 197 10.30 25.05 17.48
N TRP A 198 10.05 24.00 16.65
CA TRP A 198 11.06 23.36 15.80
C TRP A 198 11.59 24.27 14.70
N GLU A 199 10.76 24.80 13.83
CA GLU A 199 11.15 25.75 12.79
C GLU A 199 10.89 27.19 13.21
N ARG A 200 9.83 27.41 13.99
CA ARG A 200 9.39 28.72 14.47
C ARG A 200 8.65 28.57 15.81
N PRO A 201 8.54 29.67 16.59
CA PRO A 201 7.79 29.64 17.84
C PRO A 201 6.35 29.16 17.63
N GLY A 202 5.91 28.17 18.41
CA GLY A 202 4.60 27.55 18.33
C GLY A 202 4.49 26.40 17.32
N ASP A 203 5.57 26.01 16.65
CA ASP A 203 5.59 24.87 15.74
C ASP A 203 5.70 23.55 16.56
N GLU A 204 4.64 22.76 16.50
CA GLU A 204 4.54 21.47 17.17
C GLU A 204 4.70 20.34 16.15
N ARG A 205 5.61 19.43 16.39
CA ARG A 205 5.89 18.28 15.55
C ARG A 205 5.78 17.00 16.36
N ALA A 206 5.39 15.89 15.72
CA ALA A 206 5.36 14.60 16.36
C ALA A 206 5.69 13.49 15.36
N ILE A 207 6.46 12.52 15.81
CA ILE A 207 6.60 11.22 15.16
C ILE A 207 5.95 10.21 16.09
N ASP A 208 4.94 9.52 15.59
CA ASP A 208 4.32 8.39 16.25
C ASP A 208 5.02 7.13 15.76
N CYS A 209 5.82 6.51 16.63
CA CYS A 209 6.63 5.36 16.24
C CYS A 209 5.82 4.05 16.19
N GLY A 210 4.56 4.06 16.65
CA GLY A 210 3.72 2.86 16.71
C GLY A 210 3.90 2.02 17.96
N LEU A 211 3.41 0.79 17.91
CA LEU A 211 3.43 -0.16 19.00
C LEU A 211 4.56 -1.17 18.83
N PHE A 212 5.37 -1.35 19.88
CA PHE A 212 6.44 -2.33 19.95
C PHE A 212 6.22 -3.32 21.07
N VAL A 213 6.68 -4.54 20.87
CA VAL A 213 6.76 -5.58 21.89
C VAL A 213 8.21 -5.64 22.38
N VAL A 214 8.40 -5.58 23.69
CA VAL A 214 9.73 -5.68 24.31
C VAL A 214 10.27 -7.09 24.09
N ASP A 215 11.41 -7.18 23.41
CA ASP A 215 12.08 -8.41 23.10
C ASP A 215 13.35 -8.59 23.94
N ASP A 216 14.15 -7.52 24.05
CA ASP A 216 15.40 -7.51 24.81
C ASP A 216 15.33 -6.53 26.00
N VAL A 217 15.84 -6.99 27.15
CA VAL A 217 16.04 -6.20 28.36
C VAL A 217 17.45 -6.42 28.87
N ASN A 218 18.23 -5.36 28.97
CA ASN A 218 19.60 -5.41 29.47
C ASN A 218 19.80 -4.35 30.56
N TYR A 219 20.22 -4.80 31.75
CA TYR A 219 20.53 -3.93 32.88
C TYR A 219 22.04 -3.88 33.10
N THR A 220 22.59 -2.67 33.24
CA THR A 220 24.01 -2.43 33.52
C THR A 220 24.12 -1.67 34.83
N ASP A 221 24.99 -2.11 35.73
CA ASP A 221 25.15 -1.55 37.06
C ASP A 221 26.02 -0.27 37.07
N THR A 222 27.05 -0.21 36.22
CA THR A 222 27.94 0.95 36.17
C THR A 222 28.30 1.32 34.72
N PRO A 223 27.75 2.43 34.19
CA PRO A 223 26.72 3.29 34.77
C PRO A 223 25.39 2.55 34.90
N THR A 224 24.59 2.93 35.89
CA THR A 224 23.30 2.28 36.13
C THR A 224 22.29 2.64 35.06
N THR A 225 22.14 1.77 34.07
CA THR A 225 21.24 1.97 32.93
C THR A 225 20.41 0.74 32.65
N LEU A 226 19.22 0.95 32.11
CA LEU A 226 18.36 -0.10 31.56
C LEU A 226 18.19 0.13 30.07
N GLN A 227 18.51 -0.89 29.28
CA GLN A 227 18.27 -0.88 27.84
C GLN A 227 17.07 -1.76 27.51
N LEU A 228 16.17 -1.25 26.69
CA LEU A 228 14.98 -1.93 26.20
C LEU A 228 15.01 -1.96 24.69
N GLY A 229 15.08 -3.15 24.12
CA GLY A 229 14.88 -3.40 22.71
C GLY A 229 13.42 -3.82 22.45
N GLY A 230 12.79 -3.24 21.44
CA GLY A 230 11.43 -3.60 21.03
C GLY A 230 11.31 -3.72 19.52
N VAL A 231 10.45 -4.62 19.08
CA VAL A 231 10.17 -4.88 17.66
C VAL A 231 8.69 -4.69 17.37
N SER A 232 8.36 -4.17 16.19
CA SER A 232 6.97 -3.98 15.76
C SER A 232 6.32 -5.29 15.30
N LYS A 233 7.12 -6.32 15.04
CA LYS A 233 6.67 -7.66 14.70
C LYS A 233 5.95 -8.29 15.90
N PRO A 234 4.88 -9.06 15.69
CA PRO A 234 4.17 -9.72 16.78
C PRO A 234 4.97 -10.92 17.32
N SER A 235 6.08 -10.66 18.00
CA SER A 235 6.95 -11.67 18.63
C SER A 235 6.26 -12.41 19.79
N ASP A 236 5.11 -11.93 20.23
CA ASP A 236 4.22 -12.58 21.19
C ASP A 236 3.28 -13.62 20.56
N SER A 237 3.41 -13.87 19.25
CA SER A 237 2.60 -14.81 18.48
C SER A 237 3.47 -15.74 17.63
N ASN A 238 2.91 -16.88 17.25
CA ASN A 238 3.60 -17.86 16.40
C ASN A 238 3.67 -17.44 14.91
N PHE A 239 3.55 -16.16 14.60
CA PHE A 239 3.53 -15.65 13.22
C PHE A 239 4.79 -16.00 12.42
N SER A 240 5.95 -16.01 13.10
CA SER A 240 7.24 -16.28 12.47
C SER A 240 7.89 -17.60 12.89
N GLU A 241 7.31 -18.31 13.85
CA GLU A 241 7.96 -19.45 14.51
C GLU A 241 7.31 -20.78 14.20
N THR A 242 6.03 -20.78 13.81
CA THR A 242 5.30 -22.03 13.56
C THR A 242 5.23 -22.33 12.08
N ASP A 243 5.89 -23.39 11.67
CA ASP A 243 5.78 -23.92 10.32
C ASP A 243 4.38 -24.49 10.07
N ARG A 244 3.86 -24.23 8.89
CA ARG A 244 2.56 -24.71 8.43
C ARG A 244 2.68 -25.32 7.04
N LYS A 245 1.91 -26.37 6.80
CA LYS A 245 1.70 -26.95 5.48
C LYS A 245 0.27 -26.65 5.06
N VAL A 246 0.11 -25.74 4.12
CA VAL A 246 -1.20 -25.31 3.61
C VAL A 246 -1.14 -25.25 2.10
N THR A 247 -2.13 -25.84 1.44
CA THR A 247 -2.32 -25.66 0.00
C THR A 247 -3.37 -24.60 -0.23
N TRP A 248 -2.97 -23.51 -0.84
CA TRP A 248 -3.84 -22.40 -1.22
C TRP A 248 -4.36 -22.66 -2.65
N LYS A 249 -5.71 -22.67 -2.84
CA LYS A 249 -6.32 -22.92 -4.16
C LYS A 249 -7.38 -21.86 -4.48
N ASN A 250 -7.42 -21.41 -5.74
CA ASN A 250 -8.42 -20.47 -6.27
C ASN A 250 -8.62 -19.27 -5.34
N THR A 251 -7.53 -18.60 -5.00
CA THR A 251 -7.48 -17.49 -4.05
C THR A 251 -6.71 -16.31 -4.66
N SER A 252 -6.39 -15.28 -3.87
CA SER A 252 -5.54 -14.18 -4.29
C SER A 252 -4.53 -13.82 -3.19
N ILE A 253 -3.46 -13.09 -3.55
CA ILE A 253 -2.44 -12.64 -2.60
C ILE A 253 -3.09 -11.85 -1.46
N LYS A 254 -4.02 -10.97 -1.78
CA LYS A 254 -4.78 -10.20 -0.79
C LYS A 254 -5.58 -11.08 0.17
N ARG A 255 -6.28 -12.10 -0.34
CA ARG A 255 -7.06 -13.03 0.48
C ARG A 255 -6.19 -13.88 1.39
N ILE A 256 -5.05 -14.35 0.89
CA ILE A 256 -4.07 -15.07 1.70
C ILE A 256 -3.62 -14.17 2.86
N GLY A 257 -3.22 -12.93 2.57
CA GLY A 257 -2.80 -11.97 3.59
C GLY A 257 -3.89 -11.66 4.62
N GLN A 258 -5.13 -11.50 4.20
CA GLN A 258 -6.27 -11.33 5.12
C GLN A 258 -6.47 -12.52 6.04
N THR A 259 -6.35 -13.74 5.50
CA THR A 259 -6.49 -14.98 6.28
C THR A 259 -5.37 -15.12 7.30
N ILE A 260 -4.13 -14.83 6.89
CA ILE A 260 -2.97 -14.84 7.79
C ILE A 260 -3.12 -13.77 8.87
N ALA A 261 -3.44 -12.52 8.50
CA ALA A 261 -3.64 -11.44 9.46
C ALA A 261 -4.73 -11.78 10.50
N ALA A 262 -5.86 -12.31 10.05
CA ALA A 262 -6.96 -12.72 10.93
C ALA A 262 -6.55 -13.83 11.92
N ARG A 263 -5.69 -14.76 11.50
CA ARG A 263 -5.17 -15.86 12.34
C ARG A 263 -4.42 -15.35 13.57
N TYR A 264 -3.74 -14.22 13.45
CA TYR A 264 -2.92 -13.63 14.51
C TYR A 264 -3.52 -12.35 15.11
N GLY A 265 -4.76 -12.02 14.75
CA GLY A 265 -5.39 -10.78 15.23
C GLY A 265 -4.67 -9.51 14.78
N LEU A 266 -4.07 -9.54 13.59
CA LEU A 266 -3.36 -8.40 13.02
C LEU A 266 -4.28 -7.58 12.12
N GLY A 267 -4.06 -6.27 12.08
CA GLY A 267 -4.66 -5.42 11.06
C GLY A 267 -4.11 -5.78 9.67
N PHE A 268 -4.87 -5.47 8.63
CA PHE A 268 -4.46 -5.71 7.25
C PHE A 268 -4.74 -4.50 6.36
N THR A 269 -3.73 -4.06 5.61
CA THR A 269 -3.83 -3.00 4.60
C THR A 269 -3.18 -3.49 3.31
N TYR A 270 -3.85 -3.32 2.18
CA TYR A 270 -3.38 -3.75 0.88
C TYR A 270 -3.52 -2.60 -0.12
N ASP A 271 -2.41 -2.00 -0.52
CA ASP A 271 -2.30 -0.84 -1.42
C ASP A 271 -1.53 -1.23 -2.69
N ALA A 272 -2.07 -2.21 -3.41
CA ALA A 272 -1.49 -2.75 -4.63
C ALA A 272 -2.56 -3.41 -5.52
N GLU A 273 -2.19 -3.79 -6.73
CA GLU A 273 -2.98 -4.68 -7.57
C GLU A 273 -3.03 -6.08 -6.93
N ASP A 274 -4.19 -6.74 -6.98
CA ASP A 274 -4.37 -8.09 -6.45
C ASP A 274 -4.14 -9.11 -7.56
N TYR A 275 -3.37 -10.15 -7.26
CA TYR A 275 -3.05 -11.22 -8.20
C TYR A 275 -3.71 -12.53 -7.76
N ASP A 276 -4.34 -13.20 -8.72
CA ASP A 276 -4.99 -14.48 -8.50
C ASP A 276 -3.95 -15.61 -8.40
N ILE A 277 -4.17 -16.50 -7.44
CA ILE A 277 -3.36 -17.70 -7.17
C ILE A 277 -4.23 -18.92 -7.42
N GLU A 278 -3.96 -19.65 -8.51
CA GLU A 278 -4.67 -20.88 -8.86
C GLU A 278 -4.35 -21.97 -7.84
N CYS A 279 -3.07 -22.22 -7.58
CA CYS A 279 -2.60 -23.16 -6.58
C CYS A 279 -1.18 -22.79 -6.12
N ASP A 280 -0.97 -22.71 -4.82
CA ASP A 280 0.36 -22.52 -4.23
C ASP A 280 0.48 -23.32 -2.93
N GLU A 281 1.67 -23.80 -2.63
CA GLU A 281 1.94 -24.63 -1.47
C GLU A 281 2.83 -23.88 -0.49
N GLN A 282 2.27 -23.67 0.69
CA GLN A 282 3.02 -23.15 1.81
C GLN A 282 3.69 -24.30 2.56
N ASP A 283 5.02 -24.23 2.72
CA ASP A 283 5.80 -25.06 3.64
C ASP A 283 6.73 -24.13 4.43
N GLY A 284 6.37 -23.84 5.67
CA GLY A 284 7.08 -22.90 6.53
C GLY A 284 6.15 -21.90 7.25
N ALA A 285 6.77 -20.97 7.97
CA ALA A 285 6.05 -19.98 8.78
C ALA A 285 5.25 -19.00 7.90
N ASP A 286 4.10 -18.57 8.41
CA ASP A 286 3.20 -17.64 7.71
C ASP A 286 3.90 -16.33 7.30
N SER A 287 4.82 -15.83 8.11
CA SER A 287 5.55 -14.59 7.82
C SER A 287 6.49 -14.73 6.63
N SER A 288 7.31 -15.79 6.61
CA SER A 288 8.29 -16.03 5.54
C SER A 288 7.61 -16.40 4.23
N TYR A 289 6.59 -17.27 4.30
CA TYR A 289 5.80 -17.64 3.13
C TYR A 289 5.15 -16.42 2.47
N TYR A 290 4.39 -15.62 3.26
CA TYR A 290 3.65 -14.49 2.71
C TYR A 290 4.59 -13.38 2.20
N ASN A 291 5.72 -13.17 2.86
CA ASN A 291 6.75 -12.24 2.37
C ASN A 291 7.32 -12.69 1.02
N THR A 292 7.66 -13.97 0.89
CA THR A 292 8.17 -14.53 -0.37
C THR A 292 7.13 -14.44 -1.49
N LEU A 293 5.87 -14.75 -1.19
CA LEU A 293 4.77 -14.64 -2.14
C LEU A 293 4.62 -13.19 -2.63
N CYS A 294 4.61 -12.22 -1.72
CA CYS A 294 4.56 -10.79 -2.07
C CYS A 294 5.75 -10.39 -2.96
N GLN A 295 6.97 -10.78 -2.59
CA GLN A 295 8.17 -10.46 -3.35
C GLN A 295 8.16 -11.04 -4.77
N ASN A 296 7.59 -12.24 -4.98
CA ASN A 296 7.46 -12.85 -6.28
C ASN A 296 6.63 -12.01 -7.26
N TYR A 297 5.72 -11.20 -6.75
CA TYR A 297 4.84 -10.32 -7.52
C TYR A 297 5.22 -8.83 -7.41
N GLY A 298 6.44 -8.51 -6.94
CA GLY A 298 6.93 -7.13 -6.83
C GLY A 298 6.33 -6.33 -5.68
N LEU A 299 5.57 -7.01 -4.83
CA LEU A 299 4.94 -6.43 -3.65
C LEU A 299 5.89 -6.46 -2.45
N VAL A 300 5.69 -5.54 -1.55
CA VAL A 300 6.41 -5.44 -0.28
C VAL A 300 5.45 -5.71 0.86
N LEU A 301 5.86 -6.58 1.79
CA LEU A 301 5.20 -6.77 3.07
C LEU A 301 5.94 -5.98 4.15
N LYS A 302 5.26 -5.01 4.76
CA LYS A 302 5.72 -4.31 5.96
C LYS A 302 4.88 -4.71 7.15
N VAL A 303 5.53 -5.01 8.27
CA VAL A 303 4.85 -5.27 9.56
C VAL A 303 5.07 -4.06 10.46
N TYR A 304 3.99 -3.31 10.73
CA TYR A 304 4.01 -2.10 11.53
C TYR A 304 2.82 -2.03 12.47
N ALA A 305 3.03 -1.68 13.73
CA ALA A 305 1.97 -1.48 14.73
C ALA A 305 0.91 -2.59 14.74
N ARG A 306 1.34 -3.87 14.73
CA ARG A 306 0.48 -5.07 14.64
C ARG A 306 -0.43 -5.09 13.40
N ARG A 307 0.04 -4.56 12.29
CA ARG A 307 -0.65 -4.54 11.00
C ARG A 307 0.29 -5.08 9.93
N LEU A 308 -0.23 -5.92 9.06
CA LEU A 308 0.41 -6.28 7.81
C LEU A 308 0.02 -5.23 6.76
N TRP A 309 1.01 -4.59 6.19
CA TRP A 309 0.83 -3.61 5.12
C TRP A 309 1.53 -4.11 3.86
N VAL A 310 0.74 -4.36 2.81
CA VAL A 310 1.25 -4.77 1.50
C VAL A 310 1.10 -3.60 0.54
N TYR A 311 2.18 -3.30 -0.19
CA TYR A 311 2.17 -2.24 -1.20
C TYR A 311 3.08 -2.59 -2.39
N ASP A 312 2.84 -1.95 -3.54
CA ASP A 312 3.68 -2.06 -4.72
C ASP A 312 4.85 -1.07 -4.63
N ARG A 313 6.08 -1.59 -4.64
CA ARG A 313 7.30 -0.78 -4.53
C ARG A 313 7.49 0.16 -5.72
N GLU A 314 7.23 -0.29 -6.94
CA GLU A 314 7.43 0.52 -8.15
C GLU A 314 6.38 1.65 -8.22
N ALA A 315 5.14 1.36 -7.85
CA ALA A 315 4.11 2.38 -7.71
C ALA A 315 4.47 3.44 -6.65
N TYR A 316 5.10 3.04 -5.54
CA TYR A 316 5.58 3.97 -4.52
C TYR A 316 6.79 4.78 -4.98
N LYS A 317 7.73 4.21 -5.72
CA LYS A 317 8.82 4.94 -6.38
C LYS A 317 8.31 5.99 -7.37
N ALA A 318 7.19 5.73 -8.04
CA ALA A 318 6.57 6.68 -8.97
C ALA A 318 5.93 7.89 -8.27
N LYS A 319 5.52 7.78 -7.00
CA LYS A 319 4.92 8.87 -6.23
C LYS A 319 5.84 10.10 -6.19
N ARG A 320 5.24 11.29 -6.08
CA ARG A 320 6.01 12.54 -5.94
C ARG A 320 6.87 12.52 -4.67
N ALA A 321 8.09 13.03 -4.77
CA ALA A 321 8.96 13.21 -3.62
C ALA A 321 8.30 14.08 -2.54
N VAL A 322 8.31 13.58 -1.30
CA VAL A 322 7.69 14.28 -0.14
C VAL A 322 8.55 15.42 0.34
N ARG A 323 9.87 15.32 0.13
CA ARG A 323 10.85 16.35 0.52
C ARG A 323 12.02 16.40 -0.46
N THR A 324 12.59 17.58 -0.61
CA THR A 324 13.88 17.80 -1.28
C THR A 324 14.90 18.22 -0.21
N PHE A 325 16.03 17.52 -0.18
CA PHE A 325 17.17 17.87 0.64
C PHE A 325 18.25 18.50 -0.23
N ASP A 326 18.66 19.70 0.13
CA ASP A 326 19.84 20.33 -0.44
C ASP A 326 21.10 19.88 0.31
N ARG A 327 22.27 20.00 -0.33
CA ARG A 327 23.55 19.70 0.30
C ARG A 327 23.74 20.41 1.65
N THR A 328 23.15 21.58 1.83
CA THR A 328 23.23 22.37 3.05
C THR A 328 22.38 21.85 4.20
N ASP A 329 21.36 21.02 3.91
CA ASP A 329 20.53 20.36 4.92
C ASP A 329 21.23 19.13 5.52
N ILE A 330 22.24 18.62 4.83
CA ILE A 330 22.91 17.35 5.18
C ILE A 330 24.09 17.64 6.11
N ILE A 331 24.16 16.90 7.21
CA ILE A 331 25.28 16.98 8.15
C ILE A 331 26.58 16.67 7.41
N ARG A 332 27.52 17.60 7.48
CA ARG A 332 28.78 17.50 6.76
C ARG A 332 29.54 16.22 7.12
N GLY A 333 29.94 15.46 6.10
CA GLY A 333 30.66 14.19 6.26
C GLY A 333 29.79 12.97 6.48
N SER A 334 28.44 13.12 6.55
CA SER A 334 27.52 11.99 6.71
C SER A 334 27.05 11.38 5.39
N LEU A 335 27.24 12.06 4.25
CA LEU A 335 26.79 11.53 2.97
C LEU A 335 27.75 10.49 2.41
N SER A 336 27.19 9.36 2.03
CA SER A 336 27.84 8.29 1.26
C SER A 336 26.96 7.91 0.09
N TRP A 337 27.50 7.93 -1.11
CA TRP A 337 26.84 7.50 -2.32
C TRP A 337 27.65 6.41 -3.01
N THR A 338 27.00 5.33 -3.39
CA THR A 338 27.63 4.18 -4.03
C THR A 338 26.80 3.71 -5.19
N THR A 339 27.43 3.42 -6.31
CA THR A 339 26.81 2.72 -7.44
C THR A 339 27.60 1.47 -7.75
N THR A 340 26.91 0.40 -8.14
CA THR A 340 27.54 -0.88 -8.48
C THR A 340 26.96 -1.43 -9.77
N LEU A 341 27.85 -1.95 -10.62
CA LEU A 341 27.46 -2.67 -11.82
C LEU A 341 27.12 -4.14 -11.53
N SER A 342 27.78 -4.71 -10.51
CA SER A 342 27.51 -6.09 -10.09
C SER A 342 26.08 -6.22 -9.58
N GLY A 343 25.34 -7.21 -10.10
CA GLY A 343 23.94 -7.41 -9.76
C GLY A 343 22.96 -6.50 -10.51
N THR A 344 23.44 -5.67 -11.45
CA THR A 344 22.55 -4.91 -12.34
C THR A 344 22.21 -5.75 -13.56
N TYR A 345 20.93 -6.08 -13.72
CA TYR A 345 20.44 -6.86 -14.85
C TYR A 345 19.85 -5.95 -15.91
N THR A 346 20.18 -6.24 -17.16
CA THR A 346 19.69 -5.51 -18.35
C THR A 346 18.53 -6.22 -19.02
N GLY A 347 18.16 -7.41 -18.53
CA GLY A 347 17.04 -8.19 -18.98
C GLY A 347 16.93 -9.51 -18.24
N GLY A 348 15.93 -10.29 -18.59
CA GLY A 348 15.70 -11.61 -17.99
C GLY A 348 14.91 -12.56 -18.87
N THR A 349 14.99 -13.83 -18.51
CA THR A 349 14.17 -14.92 -19.07
C THR A 349 13.42 -15.62 -17.96
N PHE A 350 12.24 -16.10 -18.29
CA PHE A 350 11.43 -16.92 -17.41
C PHE A 350 11.06 -18.19 -18.18
N ASP A 351 11.34 -19.33 -17.61
CA ASP A 351 11.06 -20.63 -18.21
C ASP A 351 10.47 -21.55 -17.15
N TYR A 352 9.26 -22.07 -17.40
CA TYR A 352 8.54 -22.96 -16.52
C TYR A 352 7.76 -24.00 -17.32
N THR A 353 7.91 -25.29 -16.93
CA THR A 353 7.12 -26.41 -17.48
C THR A 353 6.01 -26.74 -16.50
N ASP A 354 4.76 -26.57 -16.92
CA ASP A 354 3.56 -27.00 -16.18
C ASP A 354 3.23 -28.44 -16.55
N ALA A 355 3.63 -29.38 -15.68
CA ALA A 355 3.40 -30.80 -15.90
C ALA A 355 1.91 -31.18 -15.83
N ASP A 356 1.08 -30.41 -15.10
CA ASP A 356 -0.35 -30.68 -14.97
C ASP A 356 -1.11 -30.30 -16.27
N LYS A 357 -0.63 -29.26 -16.95
CA LYS A 357 -1.21 -28.74 -18.22
C LYS A 357 -0.44 -29.20 -19.45
N ASP A 358 0.64 -29.95 -19.27
CA ASP A 358 1.58 -30.40 -20.31
C ASP A 358 1.98 -29.26 -21.26
N CYS A 359 2.46 -28.17 -20.69
CA CYS A 359 2.87 -27.00 -21.46
C CYS A 359 4.10 -26.31 -20.88
N ASP A 360 4.87 -25.69 -21.76
CA ASP A 360 6.00 -24.85 -21.42
C ASP A 360 5.61 -23.36 -21.54
N ILE A 361 5.81 -22.61 -20.47
CA ILE A 361 5.62 -21.16 -20.40
C ILE A 361 6.98 -20.52 -20.45
N SER A 362 7.24 -19.71 -21.48
CA SER A 362 8.49 -18.94 -21.58
C SER A 362 8.20 -17.47 -21.85
N CYS A 363 8.99 -16.60 -21.22
CA CYS A 363 8.95 -15.18 -21.55
C CYS A 363 10.31 -14.50 -21.35
N LYS A 364 10.47 -13.35 -21.99
CA LYS A 364 11.72 -12.59 -21.98
C LYS A 364 11.45 -11.10 -21.99
N VAL A 365 12.29 -10.33 -21.31
CA VAL A 365 12.27 -8.87 -21.32
C VAL A 365 13.70 -8.33 -21.37
N GLY A 366 13.88 -7.18 -22.02
CA GLY A 366 15.19 -6.54 -22.15
C GLY A 366 16.18 -7.35 -22.99
N GLY A 367 17.46 -7.09 -22.78
CA GLY A 367 18.53 -7.73 -23.54
C GLY A 367 19.91 -7.34 -23.01
N GLY A 368 20.98 -7.71 -23.76
CA GLY A 368 22.36 -7.40 -23.37
C GLY A 368 23.06 -8.58 -22.71
N THR A 369 24.10 -8.30 -21.93
CA THR A 369 25.00 -9.33 -21.38
C THR A 369 24.63 -9.81 -19.99
N HIS A 370 23.88 -9.01 -19.23
CA HIS A 370 23.48 -9.32 -17.86
C HIS A 370 22.03 -9.75 -17.80
N ILE A 371 21.78 -11.01 -18.15
CA ILE A 371 20.44 -11.60 -18.18
C ILE A 371 20.22 -12.47 -16.95
N LYS A 372 19.08 -12.28 -16.27
CA LYS A 372 18.66 -13.11 -15.13
C LYS A 372 17.67 -14.16 -15.61
N SER A 373 17.91 -15.42 -15.26
CA SER A 373 16.94 -16.49 -15.47
C SER A 373 16.10 -16.69 -14.22
N VAL A 374 14.81 -16.84 -14.42
CA VAL A 374 13.80 -17.11 -13.39
C VAL A 374 13.07 -18.39 -13.76
N ASN A 375 12.94 -19.31 -12.81
CA ASN A 375 12.16 -20.53 -12.94
C ASN A 375 11.25 -20.64 -11.70
N ARG A 376 9.97 -20.41 -11.89
CA ARG A 376 8.94 -20.49 -10.85
C ARG A 376 7.64 -20.95 -11.48
N ARG A 377 6.70 -21.42 -10.65
CA ARG A 377 5.36 -21.73 -11.10
C ARG A 377 4.69 -20.48 -11.67
N ALA A 378 4.13 -20.61 -12.85
CA ALA A 378 3.29 -19.60 -13.49
C ALA A 378 2.09 -20.27 -14.15
N THR A 379 0.96 -19.58 -14.18
CA THR A 379 -0.29 -20.10 -14.74
C THR A 379 -0.54 -19.62 -16.17
N SER A 380 0.18 -18.56 -16.56
CA SER A 380 0.07 -17.92 -17.87
C SER A 380 1.34 -17.12 -18.19
N VAL A 381 1.50 -16.70 -19.44
CA VAL A 381 2.59 -15.78 -19.86
C VAL A 381 2.50 -14.45 -19.10
N GLN A 382 1.29 -13.97 -18.84
CA GLN A 382 1.10 -12.72 -18.08
C GLN A 382 1.57 -12.86 -16.64
N ASP A 383 1.26 -13.97 -15.99
CA ASP A 383 1.72 -14.29 -14.64
C ASP A 383 3.26 -14.40 -14.60
N ALA A 384 3.86 -15.13 -15.56
CA ALA A 384 5.30 -15.22 -15.73
C ALA A 384 5.95 -13.85 -15.94
N ALA A 385 5.33 -12.99 -16.75
CA ALA A 385 5.81 -11.64 -17.03
C ALA A 385 5.84 -10.75 -15.78
N VAL A 386 4.79 -10.79 -14.96
CA VAL A 386 4.73 -10.07 -13.68
C VAL A 386 5.85 -10.54 -12.76
N GLN A 387 6.02 -11.86 -12.59
CA GLN A 387 7.04 -12.42 -11.72
C GLN A 387 8.46 -12.14 -12.22
N LEU A 388 8.69 -12.17 -13.54
CA LEU A 388 9.98 -11.84 -14.14
C LEU A 388 10.36 -10.37 -13.87
N CYS A 389 9.44 -9.45 -14.15
CA CYS A 389 9.65 -8.02 -13.91
C CYS A 389 9.85 -7.72 -12.42
N ALA A 390 9.06 -8.34 -11.54
CA ALA A 390 9.21 -8.24 -10.10
C ALA A 390 10.62 -8.63 -9.62
N GLU A 391 11.14 -9.75 -10.13
CA GLU A 391 12.48 -10.25 -9.78
C GLU A 391 13.59 -9.34 -10.29
N LEU A 392 13.48 -8.84 -11.52
CA LEU A 392 14.44 -7.90 -12.10
C LEU A 392 14.46 -6.56 -11.36
N ASN A 393 13.28 -5.99 -11.10
CA ASN A 393 13.15 -4.73 -10.38
C ASN A 393 13.67 -4.86 -8.94
N ARG A 394 13.42 -6.00 -8.28
CA ARG A 394 13.96 -6.30 -6.94
C ARG A 394 15.48 -6.42 -6.97
N ALA A 395 16.04 -7.15 -7.93
CA ALA A 395 17.48 -7.33 -8.07
C ALA A 395 18.21 -6.01 -8.36
N ASN A 396 17.61 -5.13 -9.17
CA ASN A 396 18.19 -3.85 -9.53
C ASN A 396 17.96 -2.74 -8.48
N HIS A 397 17.10 -2.96 -7.48
CA HIS A 397 16.72 -1.95 -6.51
C HIS A 397 17.90 -1.35 -5.75
N GLY A 398 18.82 -2.16 -5.29
CA GLY A 398 19.94 -1.72 -4.44
C GLY A 398 21.24 -1.36 -5.21
N THR A 399 21.19 -1.16 -6.51
CA THR A 399 22.41 -0.89 -7.33
C THR A 399 22.96 0.52 -7.15
N ILE A 400 22.13 1.47 -6.76
CA ILE A 400 22.51 2.81 -6.32
C ILE A 400 22.07 2.98 -4.89
N LYS A 401 23.00 3.24 -3.99
CA LYS A 401 22.73 3.46 -2.56
C LYS A 401 23.19 4.84 -2.14
N LEU A 402 22.35 5.52 -1.39
CA LEU A 402 22.62 6.81 -0.78
C LEU A 402 22.35 6.71 0.71
N ARG A 403 23.30 7.16 1.52
CA ARG A 403 23.15 7.30 2.97
C ARG A 403 23.54 8.71 3.37
N PHE A 404 22.76 9.32 4.23
CA PHE A 404 23.05 10.64 4.78
C PHE A 404 22.28 10.87 6.08
N THR A 405 22.70 11.88 6.84
CA THR A 405 22.06 12.28 8.10
C THR A 405 21.74 13.76 8.07
N VAL A 406 20.58 14.11 8.62
CA VAL A 406 20.13 15.49 8.79
C VAL A 406 19.84 15.80 10.27
N PRO A 407 19.85 17.10 10.67
CA PRO A 407 19.34 17.49 11.99
C PRO A 407 17.83 17.27 12.01
N GLY A 408 17.35 16.23 12.66
CA GLY A 408 15.95 15.88 12.90
C GLY A 408 14.95 16.13 11.77
N ASP A 409 14.42 15.10 11.16
CA ASP A 409 13.32 15.17 10.20
C ASP A 409 12.03 14.60 10.77
N TRP A 410 10.91 15.32 10.55
CA TRP A 410 9.58 14.97 11.06
C TRP A 410 8.62 14.52 9.97
N THR A 411 9.06 14.48 8.72
CA THR A 411 8.15 14.40 7.57
C THR A 411 8.34 13.20 6.67
N VAL A 412 9.55 12.62 6.68
CA VAL A 412 9.92 11.52 5.79
C VAL A 412 9.90 10.21 6.55
N SER A 413 9.16 9.24 6.03
CA SER A 413 9.11 7.85 6.53
C SER A 413 9.69 6.90 5.49
N ALA A 414 10.05 5.72 5.90
CA ALA A 414 10.44 4.64 4.98
C ALA A 414 9.29 4.32 4.00
N GLY A 415 9.64 4.00 2.76
CA GLY A 415 8.68 3.86 1.67
C GLY A 415 8.31 5.16 0.95
N ASN A 416 8.74 6.33 1.44
CA ASN A 416 8.58 7.59 0.72
C ASN A 416 9.66 7.76 -0.35
N THR A 417 9.48 8.75 -1.24
CA THR A 417 10.52 9.22 -2.15
C THR A 417 10.96 10.63 -1.78
N ILE A 418 12.24 10.90 -1.99
CA ILE A 418 12.87 12.19 -1.74
C ILE A 418 13.69 12.64 -2.94
N ASN A 419 14.00 13.93 -3.03
CA ASN A 419 14.97 14.47 -3.99
C ASN A 419 16.22 14.96 -3.26
N ILE A 420 17.36 14.79 -3.92
CA ILE A 420 18.65 15.36 -3.49
C ILE A 420 19.09 16.41 -4.50
N THR A 421 19.60 17.55 -4.00
CA THR A 421 20.11 18.66 -4.80
C THR A 421 21.43 19.20 -4.22
N GLY A 422 22.09 20.12 -4.94
CA GLY A 422 23.32 20.79 -4.47
C GLY A 422 24.61 19.99 -4.65
N TYR A 423 24.55 18.78 -5.23
CA TYR A 423 25.70 17.98 -5.67
C TYR A 423 25.76 18.00 -7.20
N GLY A 424 26.95 17.92 -7.78
CA GLY A 424 27.09 17.84 -9.24
C GLY A 424 26.46 16.55 -9.81
N GLY A 425 26.08 16.57 -11.09
CA GLY A 425 25.49 15.45 -11.82
C GLY A 425 24.12 15.76 -12.42
N GLY A 426 23.60 14.83 -13.23
CA GLY A 426 22.34 14.98 -13.94
C GLY A 426 21.11 14.96 -13.04
N PRO A 427 19.92 15.37 -13.55
CA PRO A 427 18.67 15.49 -12.78
C PRO A 427 18.03 14.17 -12.37
N SER A 428 18.49 13.05 -12.86
CA SER A 428 17.96 11.73 -12.51
C SER A 428 18.99 10.98 -11.68
N GLY A 429 18.73 10.73 -10.41
CA GLY A 429 19.53 9.95 -9.44
C GLY A 429 20.00 8.59 -9.96
N GLY A 430 20.59 8.62 -11.13
CA GLY A 430 21.08 7.51 -11.88
C GLY A 430 22.61 7.57 -12.02
N GLU A 431 23.14 6.88 -13.00
CA GLU A 431 24.57 6.72 -13.30
C GLU A 431 25.35 8.04 -13.47
N GLY A 432 24.65 9.18 -13.59
CA GLY A 432 25.21 10.49 -13.87
C GLY A 432 25.52 11.39 -12.66
N GLY A 433 25.22 10.98 -11.41
CA GLY A 433 25.52 11.81 -10.26
C GLY A 433 24.66 11.57 -9.02
N ILE A 434 24.90 12.39 -7.98
CA ILE A 434 24.24 12.27 -6.68
C ILE A 434 22.87 12.96 -6.67
N ASN A 435 22.68 14.03 -7.47
CA ASN A 435 21.40 14.71 -7.55
C ASN A 435 20.34 13.80 -8.17
N GLY A 436 19.11 13.84 -7.66
CA GLY A 436 18.01 13.10 -8.23
C GLY A 436 17.03 12.55 -7.23
N LYS A 437 16.14 11.68 -7.68
CA LYS A 437 15.07 11.05 -6.89
C LYS A 437 15.54 9.72 -6.30
N TYR A 438 15.24 9.54 -5.03
CA TYR A 438 15.59 8.35 -4.27
C TYR A 438 14.36 7.81 -3.54
N PHE A 439 14.29 6.49 -3.42
CA PHE A 439 13.34 5.79 -2.57
C PHE A 439 13.99 5.54 -1.21
N VAL A 440 13.27 5.84 -0.14
CA VAL A 440 13.76 5.71 1.24
C VAL A 440 13.51 4.29 1.72
N ASP A 441 14.59 3.51 1.83
CA ASP A 441 14.53 2.12 2.29
C ASP A 441 14.46 2.04 3.82
N LYS A 442 15.15 2.97 4.50
CA LYS A 442 15.26 2.96 5.95
C LYS A 442 15.44 4.38 6.49
N VAL A 443 14.71 4.67 7.56
CA VAL A 443 14.87 5.89 8.35
C VAL A 443 15.27 5.53 9.76
N THR A 444 16.31 6.14 10.28
CA THR A 444 16.73 5.99 11.68
C THR A 444 16.64 7.32 12.40
N HIS A 445 15.69 7.43 13.29
CA HIS A 445 15.54 8.58 14.17
C HIS A 445 16.31 8.32 15.47
N LYS A 446 17.27 9.18 15.76
CA LYS A 446 18.09 9.06 16.97
C LYS A 446 17.95 10.30 17.83
N TYR A 447 17.53 10.12 19.04
CA TYR A 447 17.54 11.14 20.09
C TYR A 447 18.56 10.74 21.18
N THR A 448 19.35 11.71 21.61
CA THR A 448 20.16 11.58 22.82
C THR A 448 20.03 12.87 23.63
N LYS A 449 19.98 12.76 24.95
CA LYS A 449 19.82 13.88 25.85
C LYS A 449 20.93 14.93 25.69
N SER A 450 22.14 14.49 25.39
CA SER A 450 23.31 15.35 25.17
C SER A 450 23.50 15.82 23.70
N GLY A 451 23.07 15.03 22.71
CA GLY A 451 23.32 15.24 21.29
C GLY A 451 22.12 15.73 20.47
N GLY A 452 20.93 15.80 21.09
CA GLY A 452 19.72 16.22 20.43
C GLY A 452 19.13 15.17 19.50
N PHE A 453 18.44 15.61 18.43
CA PHE A 453 17.69 14.76 17.51
C PHE A 453 18.31 14.81 16.09
N THR A 454 18.58 13.64 15.55
CA THR A 454 19.07 13.45 14.18
C THR A 454 18.26 12.39 13.47
N THR A 455 18.20 12.50 12.13
CA THR A 455 17.55 11.51 11.28
C THR A 455 18.54 11.07 10.21
N ALA A 456 18.81 9.79 10.15
CA ALA A 456 19.65 9.16 9.13
C ALA A 456 18.75 8.43 8.12
N PHE A 457 19.09 8.57 6.85
CA PHE A 457 18.41 7.95 5.72
C PHE A 457 19.30 6.96 5.01
N GLU A 458 18.74 5.79 4.69
CA GLU A 458 19.30 4.85 3.71
C GLU A 458 18.32 4.77 2.55
N CYS A 459 18.82 5.03 1.34
CA CYS A 459 17.97 5.19 0.17
C CYS A 459 18.53 4.46 -1.04
N SER A 460 17.64 4.02 -1.93
CA SER A 460 17.98 3.47 -3.24
C SER A 460 17.60 4.44 -4.35
N GLY A 461 18.44 4.54 -5.38
CA GLY A 461 18.17 5.37 -6.54
C GLY A 461 16.94 4.91 -7.30
N VAL A 462 16.07 5.85 -7.67
CA VAL A 462 14.89 5.56 -8.50
C VAL A 462 15.32 5.52 -9.96
N ARG A 463 15.19 4.34 -10.57
CA ARG A 463 15.39 4.07 -12.00
C ARG A 463 14.07 3.64 -12.62
N GLU A 464 13.99 3.73 -13.95
CA GLU A 464 12.93 3.08 -14.70
C GLU A 464 13.05 1.56 -14.53
N GLY A 465 11.95 0.93 -14.13
CA GLY A 465 11.86 -0.51 -13.90
C GLY A 465 11.43 -1.25 -15.18
N PHE A 466 11.50 -2.58 -15.13
CA PHE A 466 10.89 -3.44 -16.14
C PHE A 466 9.38 -3.52 -15.91
N HIS A 467 8.61 -3.51 -16.99
CA HIS A 467 7.16 -3.56 -16.94
C HIS A 467 6.61 -4.80 -17.63
N PRO A 468 5.56 -5.45 -17.08
CA PRO A 468 5.00 -6.67 -17.67
C PRO A 468 4.51 -6.50 -19.13
N TYR A 469 4.13 -5.29 -19.54
CA TYR A 469 3.70 -5.00 -20.91
C TYR A 469 4.87 -4.99 -21.92
N GLU A 470 6.12 -4.97 -21.47
CA GLU A 470 7.33 -5.03 -22.30
C GLU A 470 7.79 -6.46 -22.54
N VAL A 471 7.17 -7.42 -21.85
CA VAL A 471 7.59 -8.83 -21.88
C VAL A 471 6.99 -9.54 -23.07
N GLY A 472 7.84 -10.14 -23.91
CA GLY A 472 7.44 -11.08 -24.94
C GLY A 472 7.48 -12.52 -24.39
N GLY A 473 6.48 -13.35 -24.75
CA GLY A 473 6.46 -14.73 -24.30
C GLY A 473 5.50 -15.63 -25.05
N SER A 474 5.56 -16.93 -24.80
CA SER A 474 4.73 -17.97 -25.43
C SER A 474 4.39 -19.11 -24.48
N ILE A 475 3.30 -19.80 -24.78
CA ILE A 475 2.96 -21.12 -24.21
C ILE A 475 3.07 -22.15 -25.32
N GLN A 476 3.80 -23.24 -25.09
CA GLN A 476 3.90 -24.38 -25.98
C GLN A 476 3.29 -25.58 -25.28
N TYR A 477 2.30 -26.23 -25.93
CA TYR A 477 1.68 -27.45 -25.44
C TYR A 477 2.41 -28.66 -26.01
N ASN A 478 2.84 -29.58 -25.15
CA ASN A 478 3.59 -30.80 -25.52
C ASN A 478 2.61 -31.94 -25.88
N THR A 479 1.74 -31.73 -26.87
CA THR A 479 0.86 -32.80 -27.35
C THR A 479 1.67 -33.81 -28.15
N GLU A 480 1.98 -34.98 -27.56
CA GLU A 480 2.42 -36.14 -28.34
C GLU A 480 1.30 -36.62 -29.26
N GLY A 481 1.44 -36.42 -30.56
CA GLY A 481 0.75 -37.15 -31.61
C GLY A 481 -0.63 -36.65 -32.03
N SER A 482 -0.71 -35.53 -32.71
CA SER A 482 -1.58 -35.38 -33.87
C SER A 482 -0.98 -34.29 -34.79
N ASP A 483 -0.65 -34.73 -36.02
CA ASP A 483 -0.39 -33.83 -37.15
C ASP A 483 -1.62 -32.96 -37.40
N THR A 484 -1.67 -31.80 -36.80
CA THR A 484 -2.43 -30.66 -37.30
C THR A 484 -1.64 -29.40 -36.97
N SER A 485 -1.02 -28.91 -38.04
CA SER A 485 -0.39 -27.62 -38.18
C SER A 485 -1.21 -26.49 -37.54
N ASP A 486 -0.47 -25.57 -36.92
CA ASP A 486 -0.79 -24.16 -36.73
C ASP A 486 -1.87 -23.77 -35.75
N THR A 487 -1.44 -23.57 -34.51
CA THR A 487 -1.78 -22.34 -33.79
C THR A 487 -0.57 -21.84 -33.02
N ASN A 488 0.42 -21.34 -33.74
CA ASN A 488 1.41 -20.41 -33.21
C ASN A 488 0.67 -19.14 -32.78
N TYR A 489 0.28 -19.04 -31.52
CA TYR A 489 -0.06 -17.77 -30.92
C TYR A 489 1.26 -17.08 -30.54
N SER A 490 1.98 -16.69 -31.60
CA SER A 490 3.14 -15.82 -31.48
C SER A 490 2.62 -14.39 -31.34
N SER A 491 2.47 -13.89 -30.11
CA SER A 491 2.46 -12.46 -29.90
C SER A 491 3.92 -11.99 -29.99
N SER A 492 4.41 -11.86 -31.23
CA SER A 492 5.66 -11.17 -31.50
C SER A 492 5.46 -9.68 -31.18
N TYR A 493 5.78 -9.27 -29.97
CA TYR A 493 6.15 -7.90 -29.73
C TYR A 493 7.57 -7.72 -30.28
N GLU A 494 7.67 -7.28 -31.52
CA GLU A 494 8.94 -6.78 -32.04
C GLU A 494 9.39 -5.63 -31.14
N THR A 495 10.51 -5.83 -30.47
CA THR A 495 11.25 -4.78 -29.79
C THR A 495 11.75 -3.80 -30.85
N SER A 496 10.98 -2.78 -31.12
CA SER A 496 11.53 -1.59 -31.76
C SER A 496 11.81 -0.56 -30.67
N ALA A 497 13.08 -0.32 -30.41
CA ALA A 497 13.58 0.88 -29.76
C ALA A 497 13.27 2.16 -30.58
N ALA A 498 12.12 2.19 -31.23
CA ALA A 498 11.55 3.24 -32.07
C ALA A 498 10.03 3.32 -31.89
N ALA A 499 9.49 2.94 -30.74
CA ALA A 499 8.05 3.07 -30.47
C ALA A 499 7.66 4.43 -29.88
N SER A 500 8.38 5.48 -30.20
CA SER A 500 7.84 6.85 -30.14
C SER A 500 7.12 7.25 -31.44
N ALA A 501 6.91 6.30 -32.35
CA ALA A 501 6.02 6.42 -33.49
C ALA A 501 5.22 5.13 -33.63
N ALA A 502 4.41 4.79 -32.60
CA ALA A 502 3.36 3.82 -32.79
C ALA A 502 2.45 4.34 -33.89
N SER A 503 2.43 3.65 -35.02
CA SER A 503 1.51 3.94 -36.10
C SER A 503 0.10 3.94 -35.55
N ALA A 504 -0.49 5.13 -35.38
CA ALA A 504 -1.90 5.28 -35.21
C ALA A 504 -2.57 4.56 -36.37
N ALA A 505 -3.24 3.45 -36.11
CA ALA A 505 -4.13 2.85 -37.08
C ALA A 505 -5.11 3.95 -37.48
N ALA A 506 -5.19 4.23 -38.77
CA ALA A 506 -5.98 5.35 -39.30
C ALA A 506 -7.43 5.23 -38.77
N GLY A 507 -7.83 6.14 -37.89
CA GLY A 507 -9.19 6.23 -37.36
C GLY A 507 -9.39 6.18 -35.83
N ALA A 508 -8.40 5.81 -35.04
CA ALA A 508 -8.51 5.73 -33.57
C ALA A 508 -7.76 6.87 -32.88
N GLU A 509 -8.04 8.11 -33.20
CA GLU A 509 -7.44 9.26 -32.53
C GLU A 509 -8.12 9.54 -31.19
N ALA A 510 -7.36 9.99 -30.20
CA ALA A 510 -7.92 10.42 -28.92
C ALA A 510 -9.00 11.50 -29.12
N GLY A 511 -10.18 11.29 -28.55
CA GLY A 511 -11.32 12.18 -28.70
C GLY A 511 -12.17 11.94 -29.95
N ALA A 512 -11.76 11.06 -30.88
CA ALA A 512 -12.61 10.68 -32.01
C ALA A 512 -13.86 9.91 -31.52
N ALA A 513 -15.01 10.23 -32.08
CA ALA A 513 -16.27 9.55 -31.76
C ALA A 513 -16.33 8.17 -32.42
N VAL A 514 -16.88 7.21 -31.67
CA VAL A 514 -17.16 5.86 -32.14
C VAL A 514 -18.58 5.46 -31.77
N THR A 515 -19.36 4.98 -32.74
CA THR A 515 -20.70 4.46 -32.48
C THR A 515 -20.62 2.97 -32.23
N LEU A 516 -21.06 2.56 -31.05
CA LEU A 516 -21.07 1.18 -30.61
C LEU A 516 -22.49 0.60 -30.66
N THR A 517 -22.63 -0.64 -31.11
CA THR A 517 -23.90 -1.36 -31.14
C THR A 517 -23.74 -2.67 -30.39
N ASN A 518 -24.43 -2.78 -29.24
CA ASN A 518 -24.36 -3.94 -28.33
C ASN A 518 -22.91 -4.44 -28.10
N ALA A 519 -22.00 -3.48 -27.91
CA ALA A 519 -20.58 -3.77 -27.76
C ALA A 519 -20.27 -4.23 -26.34
N PRO A 520 -19.46 -5.29 -26.17
CA PRO A 520 -19.03 -5.76 -24.86
C PRO A 520 -18.04 -4.76 -24.23
N PHE A 521 -18.32 -4.33 -23.02
CA PHE A 521 -17.44 -3.47 -22.21
C PHE A 521 -16.76 -4.30 -21.14
N TYR A 522 -15.45 -4.13 -21.03
CA TYR A 522 -14.61 -4.82 -20.06
C TYR A 522 -14.01 -3.81 -19.08
N TYR A 523 -13.78 -4.22 -17.84
CA TYR A 523 -13.13 -3.35 -16.84
C TYR A 523 -11.64 -3.15 -17.12
N THR A 524 -10.99 -4.15 -17.77
CA THR A 524 -9.57 -4.09 -18.14
C THR A 524 -9.37 -4.58 -19.56
N SER A 525 -8.20 -4.29 -20.14
CA SER A 525 -7.84 -4.79 -21.48
C SER A 525 -7.70 -6.31 -21.56
N VAL A 526 -7.51 -6.99 -20.41
CA VAL A 526 -7.28 -8.45 -20.31
C VAL A 526 -8.47 -9.23 -19.75
N ALA A 527 -9.52 -8.58 -19.25
CA ALA A 527 -10.68 -9.26 -18.69
C ALA A 527 -11.31 -10.22 -19.70
N GLN A 528 -11.54 -11.48 -19.31
CA GLN A 528 -12.09 -12.52 -20.20
C GLN A 528 -13.60 -12.36 -20.43
N ASN A 529 -14.33 -11.92 -19.41
CA ASN A 529 -15.79 -11.74 -19.48
C ASN A 529 -16.15 -10.25 -19.54
N PRO A 530 -17.09 -9.86 -20.41
CA PRO A 530 -17.57 -8.49 -20.42
C PRO A 530 -18.35 -8.17 -19.13
N SER A 531 -18.17 -6.98 -18.62
CA SER A 531 -18.91 -6.45 -17.46
C SER A 531 -20.33 -6.03 -17.82
N CYS A 532 -20.52 -5.57 -19.04
CA CYS A 532 -21.82 -5.17 -19.59
C CYS A 532 -21.74 -4.99 -21.11
N TYR A 533 -22.90 -4.82 -21.76
CA TYR A 533 -23.01 -4.48 -23.17
C TYR A 533 -23.61 -3.08 -23.30
N LYS A 534 -23.09 -2.26 -24.20
CA LYS A 534 -23.57 -0.89 -24.41
C LYS A 534 -23.71 -0.55 -25.90
N SER A 535 -24.70 0.31 -26.17
CA SER A 535 -24.91 0.93 -27.49
C SER A 535 -24.91 2.45 -27.33
N GLY A 536 -24.48 3.18 -28.34
CA GLY A 536 -24.46 4.63 -28.37
C GLY A 536 -23.15 5.21 -28.86
N VAL A 537 -23.02 6.54 -28.77
CA VAL A 537 -21.81 7.26 -29.16
C VAL A 537 -20.88 7.36 -27.96
N PHE A 538 -19.67 6.94 -28.17
CA PHE A 538 -18.54 7.01 -27.24
C PHE A 538 -17.34 7.66 -27.90
N TYR A 539 -16.27 7.84 -27.17
CA TYR A 539 -15.06 8.50 -27.67
C TYR A 539 -13.82 7.66 -27.31
N PHE A 540 -12.87 7.58 -28.22
CA PHE A 540 -11.57 6.97 -27.90
C PHE A 540 -10.86 7.82 -26.84
N TYR A 541 -10.54 7.22 -25.71
CA TYR A 541 -9.91 7.95 -24.60
C TYR A 541 -8.51 8.46 -24.97
N ASP A 542 -7.68 7.62 -25.57
CA ASP A 542 -6.30 7.89 -25.97
C ASP A 542 -5.94 7.34 -27.36
N GLY A 543 -6.84 6.62 -28.01
CA GLY A 543 -6.60 6.00 -29.31
C GLY A 543 -5.61 4.82 -29.31
N ILE A 544 -5.15 4.39 -28.13
CA ILE A 544 -4.15 3.32 -27.99
C ILE A 544 -4.83 1.96 -27.94
N LEU A 545 -4.45 1.06 -28.84
CA LEU A 545 -4.90 -0.32 -28.86
C LEU A 545 -4.06 -1.16 -27.89
N VAL A 546 -4.70 -1.73 -26.88
CA VAL A 546 -4.04 -2.59 -25.88
C VAL A 546 -4.78 -3.93 -25.82
N ASN A 547 -4.09 -5.03 -26.06
CA ASN A 547 -4.67 -6.39 -26.08
C ASN A 547 -5.92 -6.49 -26.98
N GLY A 548 -5.89 -5.86 -28.16
CA GLY A 548 -7.01 -5.84 -29.11
C GLY A 548 -8.21 -5.01 -28.68
N ARG A 549 -8.09 -4.17 -27.65
CA ARG A 549 -9.14 -3.31 -27.11
C ARG A 549 -8.70 -1.86 -27.02
N TYR A 550 -9.64 -0.96 -27.22
CA TYR A 550 -9.49 0.48 -27.01
C TYR A 550 -10.10 0.91 -25.68
N ARG A 551 -9.48 1.90 -25.04
CA ARG A 551 -10.11 2.63 -23.92
C ARG A 551 -11.16 3.57 -24.48
N ILE A 552 -12.37 3.45 -23.95
CA ILE A 552 -13.52 4.22 -24.40
C ILE A 552 -14.08 5.05 -23.25
N THR A 553 -14.44 6.27 -23.52
CA THR A 553 -15.13 7.16 -22.58
C THR A 553 -16.47 7.63 -23.14
N ASN A 554 -17.38 7.99 -22.24
CA ASN A 554 -18.72 8.45 -22.60
C ASN A 554 -18.81 9.96 -22.88
N ALA A 555 -17.71 10.71 -22.78
CA ALA A 555 -17.68 12.15 -23.05
C ALA A 555 -16.34 12.57 -23.63
N ALA A 556 -16.37 13.35 -24.73
CA ALA A 556 -15.16 13.88 -25.37
C ALA A 556 -14.30 14.71 -24.40
N SER A 557 -14.91 15.39 -23.44
CA SER A 557 -14.22 16.18 -22.43
C SER A 557 -13.36 15.38 -21.45
N ARG A 558 -13.49 14.05 -21.45
CA ARG A 558 -12.72 13.13 -20.59
C ARG A 558 -11.51 12.51 -21.29
N CYS A 559 -11.40 12.65 -22.60
CA CYS A 559 -10.32 12.07 -23.40
C CYS A 559 -8.95 12.61 -22.95
N GLY A 560 -8.00 11.71 -22.73
CA GLY A 560 -6.63 12.04 -22.31
C GLY A 560 -6.49 12.63 -20.91
N LYS A 561 -7.55 12.76 -20.10
CA LYS A 561 -7.48 13.38 -18.76
C LYS A 561 -7.13 12.38 -17.66
N LEU A 562 -6.29 12.81 -16.75
CA LEU A 562 -5.92 12.05 -15.55
C LEU A 562 -6.87 12.35 -14.36
N PRO A 563 -7.11 11.39 -13.46
CA PRO A 563 -6.62 10.01 -13.49
C PRO A 563 -7.43 9.14 -14.47
N VAL A 564 -6.74 8.21 -15.13
CA VAL A 564 -7.30 7.35 -16.19
C VAL A 564 -8.58 6.62 -15.73
N GLY A 565 -8.54 6.00 -14.56
CA GLY A 565 -9.65 5.18 -14.04
C GLY A 565 -10.96 5.94 -13.81
N GLN A 566 -10.93 7.27 -13.63
CA GLN A 566 -12.13 8.10 -13.47
C GLN A 566 -12.69 8.62 -14.81
N ASN A 567 -11.87 8.58 -15.85
CA ASN A 567 -12.17 9.16 -17.15
C ASN A 567 -12.46 8.11 -18.24
N VAL A 568 -12.11 6.85 -18.01
CA VAL A 568 -12.40 5.71 -18.89
C VAL A 568 -13.71 5.05 -18.46
N THR A 569 -14.62 4.82 -19.40
CA THR A 569 -15.88 4.10 -19.17
C THR A 569 -15.68 2.59 -19.24
N GLY A 570 -14.73 2.12 -20.01
CA GLY A 570 -14.40 0.71 -20.16
C GLY A 570 -13.50 0.44 -21.37
N TRP A 571 -13.22 -0.83 -21.58
CA TRP A 571 -12.42 -1.33 -22.70
C TRP A 571 -13.33 -2.06 -23.68
N VAL A 572 -13.18 -1.78 -24.97
CA VAL A 572 -14.01 -2.34 -26.04
C VAL A 572 -13.12 -2.95 -27.11
N PRO A 573 -13.40 -4.19 -27.60
CA PRO A 573 -12.62 -4.79 -28.67
C PRO A 573 -12.64 -3.94 -29.94
N ALA A 574 -11.51 -3.85 -30.63
CA ALA A 574 -11.35 -3.06 -31.85
C ALA A 574 -12.35 -3.45 -32.96
N SER A 575 -12.75 -4.73 -33.01
CA SER A 575 -13.76 -5.24 -33.95
C SER A 575 -15.14 -4.58 -33.82
N TYR A 576 -15.47 -4.02 -32.65
CA TYR A 576 -16.70 -3.27 -32.42
C TYR A 576 -16.56 -1.77 -32.68
N CYS A 577 -15.32 -1.30 -32.86
CA CYS A 577 -15.04 0.12 -33.03
C CYS A 577 -14.99 0.57 -34.50
N GLY A 578 -15.22 -0.33 -35.48
CA GLY A 578 -15.17 -0.02 -36.91
C GLY A 578 -13.79 0.36 -37.46
N VAL A 579 -12.76 0.13 -36.67
CA VAL A 579 -11.36 0.34 -37.09
C VAL A 579 -10.86 -0.94 -37.75
N ASP A 580 -10.54 -0.87 -39.03
CA ASP A 580 -10.11 -2.04 -39.83
C ASP A 580 -8.71 -2.47 -39.38
N THR A 581 -8.60 -3.62 -38.73
CA THR A 581 -7.33 -4.20 -38.27
C THR A 581 -6.59 -4.98 -39.36
N ARG A 582 -7.05 -4.93 -40.62
CA ARG A 582 -6.50 -5.64 -41.77
C ARG A 582 -5.79 -4.73 -42.73
N THR A 583 -4.69 -4.11 -42.39
CA THR A 583 -3.81 -3.52 -43.40
C THR A 583 -2.34 -3.68 -43.06
N GLY A 584 -1.82 -4.89 -43.31
CA GLY A 584 -0.48 -5.02 -43.90
C GLY A 584 -0.67 -5.24 -45.39
N GLY A 585 -0.46 -4.22 -46.25
CA GLY A 585 -0.38 -4.37 -47.73
C GLY A 585 -1.18 -3.34 -48.51
N GLY A 586 -0.52 -2.30 -48.94
CA GLY A 586 -0.61 -1.47 -50.13
C GLY A 586 -1.97 -1.08 -50.74
N GLY A 587 -2.13 0.22 -51.00
CA GLY A 587 -2.98 0.75 -52.06
C GLY A 587 -4.17 1.60 -51.58
N GLY A 588 -4.06 2.91 -51.77
CA GLY A 588 -5.06 3.90 -51.35
C GLY A 588 -6.40 3.80 -52.10
N THR A 589 -7.43 4.23 -51.39
CA THR A 589 -8.53 4.99 -52.01
C THR A 589 -9.22 5.82 -50.91
N LYS A 590 -9.30 7.12 -51.13
CA LYS A 590 -10.08 8.06 -50.34
C LYS A 590 -11.57 7.72 -50.47
N ALA A 591 -12.25 7.47 -49.38
CA ALA A 591 -13.70 7.50 -49.36
C ALA A 591 -14.15 8.85 -48.77
N THR A 592 -14.73 9.67 -49.65
CA THR A 592 -15.43 10.90 -49.31
C THR A 592 -16.74 10.53 -48.66
N MET A 593 -16.99 10.98 -47.42
CA MET A 593 -18.31 10.91 -46.81
C MET A 593 -19.09 12.18 -47.13
N GLU A 594 -20.15 12.05 -47.94
CA GLU A 594 -21.20 13.07 -48.06
C GLU A 594 -22.13 13.02 -46.87
N VAL A 595 -22.35 14.20 -46.30
CA VAL A 595 -23.38 14.46 -45.27
C VAL A 595 -24.73 14.63 -45.98
N LYS A 596 -25.70 13.88 -45.55
CA LYS A 596 -27.10 14.24 -45.69
C LYS A 596 -27.78 14.17 -44.34
#